data_b4fc332646b0a956c74d7f6666470585
#
_entry.id   b4fc332646b0a956c74d7f6666470585
#
_cell.length_a   1.000
_cell.length_b   1.000
_cell.length_c   1.000
_cell.angle_alpha   90.00
_cell.angle_beta   90.00
_cell.angle_gamma   90.00
#
_symmetry.space_group_name_H-M   'P 1'
#
loop_
_entity.id
_entity.type
_entity.pdbx_description
1 polymer ?
#
loop_
_entity_poly.entity_id
_entity_poly.type
_entity_poly.pdbx_seq_one_letter_code
_entity_poly.pdbx_strand_id
1 'polypeptide(L)'
;MLLICSFSAAKDEFYEHDIASALESKFAKKYLLKDISLQFSKQTDEELEPVKSQRRSNKYRAVEEDSFGDAVKDPREDNYKESCEYVFVKVLVDLQTAAKNAGKSSVVNIQGNYRDKLLDSKDKFQCVVGNMATAVALKANLK
;
A
#
# COMPACT_ATOMS: atom_id res chain seq x y z
N MET A 1 1.44 7.04 -46.00
CA MET A 1 2.16 7.59 -44.85
C MET A 1 1.43 7.20 -43.57
N LEU A 2 1.88 6.15 -42.93
CA LEU A 2 1.29 5.69 -41.65
C LEU A 2 1.83 6.56 -40.56
N LEU A 3 0.97 7.44 -40.03
CA LEU A 3 1.25 8.09 -38.76
C LEU A 3 1.09 7.04 -37.66
N ILE A 4 2.21 6.49 -37.20
CA ILE A 4 2.21 5.72 -35.97
C ILE A 4 2.17 6.74 -34.85
N CYS A 5 0.96 7.08 -34.38
CA CYS A 5 0.80 7.65 -33.07
C CYS A 5 1.21 6.58 -32.10
N SER A 6 2.48 6.55 -31.73
CA SER A 6 2.89 5.83 -30.54
C SER A 6 2.29 6.57 -29.33
N PHE A 7 1.10 6.15 -28.93
CA PHE A 7 0.67 6.41 -27.57
C PHE A 7 1.68 5.67 -26.68
N SER A 8 2.68 6.40 -26.19
CA SER A 8 3.37 5.93 -25.02
C SER A 8 2.34 5.91 -23.90
N ALA A 9 1.67 4.78 -23.73
CA ALA A 9 0.93 4.54 -22.53
C ALA A 9 1.91 4.81 -21.40
N ALA A 10 1.63 5.81 -20.57
CA ALA A 10 2.44 6.09 -19.40
C ALA A 10 2.55 4.78 -18.63
N LYS A 11 3.77 4.26 -18.55
CA LYS A 11 4.02 3.02 -17.86
C LYS A 11 3.87 3.29 -16.38
N ASP A 12 3.11 2.46 -15.69
CA ASP A 12 3.09 2.43 -14.25
C ASP A 12 4.51 2.19 -13.73
N GLU A 13 4.93 3.00 -12.78
CA GLU A 13 6.21 2.85 -12.11
C GLU A 13 6.01 2.11 -10.80
N PHE A 14 6.89 1.15 -10.52
CA PHE A 14 6.83 0.32 -9.32
C PHE A 14 7.92 0.77 -8.36
N TYR A 15 7.52 1.17 -7.15
CA TYR A 15 8.46 1.56 -6.11
C TYR A 15 8.29 0.68 -4.89
N GLU A 16 9.38 0.46 -4.17
CA GLU A 16 9.38 -0.21 -2.88
C GLU A 16 9.66 0.81 -1.79
N HIS A 17 8.85 0.80 -0.73
CA HIS A 17 9.01 1.65 0.44
C HIS A 17 9.07 0.81 1.71
N ASP A 18 9.64 1.39 2.77
CA ASP A 18 9.81 0.69 4.05
C ASP A 18 8.49 0.48 4.77
N ILE A 19 8.20 -0.77 5.12
CA ILE A 19 7.05 -1.12 5.96
C ILE A 19 7.17 -0.44 7.33
N ALA A 20 8.35 -0.50 7.95
CA ALA A 20 8.57 0.12 9.26
C ALA A 20 8.26 1.62 9.26
N SER A 21 8.68 2.34 8.23
CA SER A 21 8.36 3.77 8.08
C SER A 21 6.87 4.01 7.96
N ALA A 22 6.17 3.18 7.17
CA ALA A 22 4.73 3.30 7.00
C ALA A 22 3.96 3.03 8.30
N LEU A 23 4.41 2.06 9.11
CA LEU A 23 3.79 1.74 10.39
C LEU A 23 4.03 2.83 11.46
N GLU A 24 5.04 3.66 11.30
CA GLU A 24 5.32 4.81 12.17
C GLU A 24 4.69 6.11 11.65
N SER A 25 4.07 6.08 10.47
CA SER A 25 3.48 7.26 9.86
C SER A 25 2.27 7.78 10.63
N LYS A 26 1.94 9.06 10.40
CA LYS A 26 0.71 9.67 10.93
C LYS A 26 -0.55 8.91 10.49
N PHE A 27 -0.52 8.29 9.32
CA PHE A 27 -1.63 7.51 8.81
C PHE A 27 -1.85 6.21 9.60
N ALA A 28 -0.76 5.51 9.92
CA ALA A 28 -0.83 4.32 10.75
C ALA A 28 -1.39 4.64 12.15
N LYS A 29 -0.93 5.71 12.75
CA LYS A 29 -1.40 6.16 14.08
C LYS A 29 -2.88 6.51 14.06
N LYS A 30 -3.37 7.06 12.95
CA LYS A 30 -4.76 7.50 12.82
C LYS A 30 -5.71 6.36 12.47
N TYR A 31 -5.31 5.42 11.62
CA TYR A 31 -6.24 4.48 10.98
C TYR A 31 -6.09 3.03 11.40
N LEU A 32 -4.87 2.55 11.73
CA LEU A 32 -4.68 1.14 12.06
C LEU A 32 -5.47 0.73 13.30
N LEU A 33 -6.09 -0.44 13.22
CA LEU A 33 -6.75 -1.07 14.36
C LEU A 33 -5.69 -1.67 15.29
N LYS A 34 -5.76 -1.33 16.58
CA LYS A 34 -4.77 -1.76 17.57
C LYS A 34 -4.97 -3.19 18.07
N ASP A 35 -6.20 -3.70 17.92
CA ASP A 35 -6.60 -5.02 18.41
C ASP A 35 -6.39 -6.15 17.39
N ILE A 36 -5.97 -5.83 16.18
CA ILE A 36 -5.71 -6.79 15.10
C ILE A 36 -4.23 -6.72 14.72
N SER A 37 -3.48 -7.78 14.99
CA SER A 37 -2.04 -7.82 14.68
C SER A 37 -1.77 -8.06 13.20
N LEU A 38 -0.60 -7.61 12.75
CA LEU A 38 -0.16 -7.70 11.36
C LEU A 38 1.16 -8.48 11.30
N GLN A 39 1.24 -9.47 10.41
CA GLN A 39 2.50 -10.19 10.12
C GLN A 39 2.77 -10.16 8.62
N PHE A 40 3.92 -9.62 8.27
CA PHE A 40 4.36 -9.48 6.88
C PHE A 40 5.22 -10.65 6.44
N SER A 41 5.12 -11.00 5.15
CA SER A 41 5.78 -12.14 4.54
C SER A 41 5.13 -13.47 4.93
N LYS A 42 5.26 -14.46 4.04
CA LYS A 42 4.68 -15.79 4.27
C LYS A 42 5.42 -16.51 5.38
N GLN A 43 4.73 -16.76 6.48
CA GLN A 43 5.27 -17.39 7.69
C GLN A 43 4.81 -18.84 7.87
N THR A 44 3.71 -19.22 7.23
CA THR A 44 3.09 -20.53 7.44
C THR A 44 2.44 -21.04 6.16
N ASP A 45 2.45 -22.37 6.00
CA ASP A 45 1.69 -23.07 4.95
C ASP A 45 0.33 -23.59 5.47
N GLU A 46 -0.04 -23.22 6.69
CA GLU A 46 -1.35 -23.55 7.26
C GLU A 46 -2.47 -23.01 6.36
N GLU A 47 -3.52 -23.80 6.15
CA GLU A 47 -4.70 -23.37 5.42
C GLU A 47 -5.51 -22.39 6.26
N LEU A 48 -5.38 -21.12 5.94
CA LEU A 48 -6.09 -20.02 6.57
C LEU A 48 -6.98 -19.32 5.56
N GLU A 49 -8.00 -18.62 6.05
CA GLU A 49 -8.91 -17.87 5.21
C GLU A 49 -8.17 -16.79 4.41
N PRO A 50 -8.25 -16.82 3.06
CA PRO A 50 -7.58 -15.81 2.25
C PRO A 50 -8.35 -14.50 2.23
N VAL A 51 -7.60 -13.40 2.16
CA VAL A 51 -8.14 -12.06 2.02
C VAL A 51 -7.26 -11.25 1.09
N LYS A 52 -7.83 -10.32 0.36
CA LYS A 52 -7.10 -9.38 -0.46
C LYS A 52 -7.80 -8.03 -0.49
N SER A 53 -7.02 -6.98 -0.68
CA SER A 53 -7.54 -5.63 -0.89
C SER A 53 -6.60 -4.83 -1.77
N GLN A 54 -7.16 -3.88 -2.49
CA GLN A 54 -6.44 -2.93 -3.32
C GLN A 54 -7.11 -1.56 -3.18
N ARG A 55 -6.27 -0.53 -3.03
CA ARG A 55 -6.73 0.86 -2.99
C ARG A 55 -5.86 1.76 -3.84
N ARG A 56 -6.43 2.92 -4.17
CA ARG A 56 -5.78 3.98 -4.95
C ARG A 56 -5.97 5.31 -4.23
N SER A 57 -5.04 6.22 -4.43
CA SER A 57 -5.18 7.60 -3.97
C SER A 57 -4.48 8.55 -4.94
N ASN A 58 -4.85 9.82 -4.88
CA ASN A 58 -4.14 10.87 -5.60
C ASN A 58 -2.68 10.89 -5.16
N LYS A 59 -1.75 10.85 -6.11
CA LYS A 59 -0.30 10.82 -5.79
C LYS A 59 0.22 12.08 -5.12
N TYR A 60 -0.52 13.17 -5.17
CA TYR A 60 -0.16 14.44 -4.52
C TYR A 60 -0.92 14.68 -3.21
N ARG A 61 -1.68 13.71 -2.74
CA ARG A 61 -2.62 13.87 -1.62
C ARG A 61 -1.97 14.45 -0.37
N ALA A 62 -0.79 14.01 -0.04
CA ALA A 62 -0.13 14.39 1.20
C ALA A 62 0.47 15.79 1.16
N VAL A 63 0.74 16.29 -0.02
CA VAL A 63 1.30 17.64 -0.23
C VAL A 63 0.26 18.72 0.06
N GLU A 64 -1.03 18.41 -0.09
CA GLU A 64 -2.13 19.33 0.14
C GLU A 64 -2.46 19.55 1.62
N GLU A 65 -2.08 18.62 2.50
CA GLU A 65 -2.40 18.68 3.93
C GLU A 65 -1.35 19.41 4.77
N ASP A 66 -0.17 19.67 4.23
CA ASP A 66 0.93 20.29 4.97
C ASP A 66 0.98 21.82 4.72
N SER A 67 -0.10 22.50 5.11
CA SER A 67 -0.29 23.91 4.83
C SER A 67 0.27 24.86 5.90
N PHE A 68 1.27 24.43 6.68
CA PHE A 68 1.89 25.29 7.69
C PHE A 68 3.26 25.85 7.26
N GLY A 69 3.32 26.44 6.06
CA GLY A 69 4.45 27.30 5.71
C GLY A 69 5.80 26.64 5.49
N ASP A 70 5.89 25.34 5.61
CA ASP A 70 7.08 24.60 5.23
C ASP A 70 7.11 24.43 3.71
N ALA A 71 8.30 24.50 3.12
CA ALA A 71 8.49 24.31 1.70
C ALA A 71 7.84 22.98 1.29
N VAL A 72 6.82 23.06 0.42
CA VAL A 72 6.15 21.88 -0.11
C VAL A 72 7.18 21.00 -0.80
N LYS A 73 7.47 19.84 -0.20
CA LYS A 73 8.40 18.88 -0.76
C LYS A 73 7.84 18.35 -2.08
N ASP A 74 8.66 18.33 -3.13
CA ASP A 74 8.26 17.71 -4.38
C ASP A 74 8.09 16.19 -4.17
N PRO A 75 6.88 15.64 -4.33
CA PRO A 75 6.64 14.21 -4.08
C PRO A 75 7.46 13.29 -4.98
N ARG A 76 7.96 13.78 -6.11
CA ARG A 76 8.84 13.00 -6.99
C ARG A 76 10.19 12.69 -6.35
N GLU A 77 10.68 13.56 -5.44
CA GLU A 77 11.98 13.39 -4.80
C GLU A 77 12.08 12.14 -3.93
N ASP A 78 10.96 11.70 -3.35
CA ASP A 78 10.90 10.50 -2.51
C ASP A 78 9.96 9.42 -3.06
N ASN A 79 9.75 9.41 -4.37
CA ASN A 79 8.93 8.41 -5.06
C ASN A 79 7.51 8.33 -4.50
N TYR A 80 6.91 9.49 -4.20
CA TYR A 80 5.53 9.61 -3.69
C TYR A 80 5.31 8.85 -2.38
N LYS A 81 6.31 8.86 -1.52
CA LYS A 81 6.32 8.10 -0.26
C LYS A 81 5.07 8.33 0.59
N GLU A 82 4.66 9.59 0.81
CA GLU A 82 3.49 9.88 1.65
C GLU A 82 2.20 9.32 1.07
N SER A 83 1.97 9.50 -0.22
CA SER A 83 0.79 8.93 -0.88
C SER A 83 0.81 7.40 -0.81
N CYS A 84 1.97 6.80 -1.06
CA CYS A 84 2.17 5.35 -0.98
C CYS A 84 1.92 4.82 0.44
N GLU A 85 2.44 5.50 1.46
CA GLU A 85 2.20 5.11 2.86
C GLU A 85 0.73 5.23 3.25
N TYR A 86 0.06 6.29 2.81
CA TYR A 86 -1.38 6.46 3.03
C TYR A 86 -2.17 5.28 2.45
N VAL A 87 -1.94 4.97 1.18
CA VAL A 87 -2.66 3.88 0.50
C VAL A 87 -2.35 2.53 1.16
N PHE A 88 -1.08 2.28 1.46
CA PHE A 88 -0.65 1.05 2.13
C PHE A 88 -1.38 0.85 3.47
N VAL A 89 -1.41 1.88 4.30
CA VAL A 89 -2.13 1.85 5.58
C VAL A 89 -3.62 1.58 5.38
N LYS A 90 -4.25 2.22 4.39
CA LYS A 90 -5.67 2.00 4.11
C LYS A 90 -5.97 0.57 3.67
N VAL A 91 -5.09 -0.04 2.88
CA VAL A 91 -5.22 -1.46 2.51
C VAL A 91 -5.06 -2.36 3.75
N LEU A 92 -4.09 -2.06 4.62
CA LEU A 92 -3.93 -2.80 5.88
C LEU A 92 -5.20 -2.72 6.75
N VAL A 93 -5.82 -1.56 6.83
CA VAL A 93 -7.07 -1.38 7.57
C VAL A 93 -8.19 -2.23 6.97
N ASP A 94 -8.27 -2.35 5.64
CA ASP A 94 -9.23 -3.23 4.98
C ASP A 94 -9.04 -4.69 5.41
N LEU A 95 -7.79 -5.15 5.45
CA LEU A 95 -7.45 -6.51 5.89
C LEU A 95 -7.78 -6.71 7.36
N GLN A 96 -7.47 -5.74 8.21
CA GLN A 96 -7.79 -5.79 9.65
C GLN A 96 -9.31 -5.81 9.88
N THR A 97 -10.05 -5.01 9.12
CA THR A 97 -11.51 -4.99 9.19
C THR A 97 -12.11 -6.33 8.80
N ALA A 98 -11.56 -6.97 7.75
CA ALA A 98 -11.98 -8.32 7.36
C ALA A 98 -11.72 -9.32 8.48
N ALA A 99 -10.56 -9.25 9.14
CA ALA A 99 -10.25 -10.10 10.28
C ALA A 99 -11.24 -9.91 11.43
N LYS A 100 -11.50 -8.67 11.79
CA LYS A 100 -12.44 -8.32 12.86
C LYS A 100 -13.86 -8.85 12.56
N ASN A 101 -14.33 -8.66 11.34
CA ASN A 101 -15.65 -9.15 10.91
C ASN A 101 -15.73 -10.68 10.89
N ALA A 102 -14.61 -11.36 10.68
CA ALA A 102 -14.53 -12.82 10.73
C ALA A 102 -14.27 -13.38 12.14
N GLY A 103 -14.21 -12.54 13.17
CA GLY A 103 -13.90 -12.96 14.52
C GLY A 103 -12.44 -13.39 14.71
N LYS A 104 -11.55 -12.91 13.87
CA LYS A 104 -10.11 -13.20 13.92
C LYS A 104 -9.35 -12.04 14.54
N SER A 105 -8.17 -12.33 15.08
CA SER A 105 -7.33 -11.34 15.76
C SER A 105 -6.05 -10.97 15.04
N SER A 106 -5.76 -11.62 13.92
CA SER A 106 -4.50 -11.42 13.19
C SER A 106 -4.71 -11.47 11.68
N VAL A 107 -3.94 -10.64 10.98
CA VAL A 107 -3.71 -10.72 9.54
C VAL A 107 -2.28 -11.17 9.35
N VAL A 108 -2.08 -12.32 8.73
CA VAL A 108 -0.77 -12.96 8.56
C VAL A 108 -0.46 -13.20 7.09
N ASN A 109 0.79 -13.54 6.78
CA ASN A 109 1.23 -13.80 5.42
C ASN A 109 0.97 -12.62 4.47
N ILE A 110 1.11 -11.39 4.93
CA ILE A 110 0.84 -10.20 4.13
C ILE A 110 1.90 -10.06 3.04
N GLN A 111 1.46 -10.07 1.79
CA GLN A 111 2.30 -9.99 0.60
C GLN A 111 1.73 -8.99 -0.40
N GLY A 112 2.61 -8.35 -1.17
CA GLY A 112 2.20 -7.53 -2.30
C GLY A 112 1.60 -8.40 -3.41
N ASN A 113 0.56 -7.90 -4.08
CA ASN A 113 -0.17 -8.66 -5.08
C ASN A 113 -0.78 -7.77 -6.18
N TYR A 114 -0.08 -6.75 -6.60
CA TYR A 114 -0.57 -5.87 -7.67
C TYR A 114 -0.51 -6.60 -9.02
N ARG A 115 -1.67 -6.77 -9.67
CA ARG A 115 -1.81 -7.53 -10.94
C ARG A 115 -1.15 -8.92 -10.86
N ASP A 116 -1.37 -9.60 -9.74
CA ASP A 116 -0.80 -10.92 -9.45
C ASP A 116 0.73 -10.97 -9.40
N LYS A 117 1.39 -9.81 -9.34
CA LYS A 117 2.83 -9.71 -9.15
C LYS A 117 3.14 -9.77 -7.66
N LEU A 118 3.65 -10.91 -7.22
CA LEU A 118 3.93 -11.19 -5.82
C LEU A 118 5.17 -10.45 -5.34
N LEU A 119 5.06 -9.75 -4.22
CA LEU A 119 6.20 -9.29 -3.44
C LEU A 119 6.09 -9.86 -2.03
N ASP A 120 6.96 -10.81 -1.71
CA ASP A 120 7.06 -11.41 -0.38
C ASP A 120 8.24 -10.78 0.37
N SER A 121 7.96 -9.86 1.29
CA SER A 121 8.98 -9.13 2.02
C SER A 121 8.49 -8.78 3.43
N LYS A 122 9.40 -8.84 4.39
CA LYS A 122 9.17 -8.36 5.76
C LYS A 122 9.45 -6.88 5.90
N ASP A 123 10.22 -6.30 4.98
CA ASP A 123 10.79 -4.97 5.12
C ASP A 123 10.18 -3.94 4.16
N LYS A 124 9.76 -4.38 2.98
CA LYS A 124 9.32 -3.50 1.91
C LYS A 124 7.90 -3.81 1.45
N PHE A 125 7.17 -2.76 1.10
CA PHE A 125 5.91 -2.90 0.38
C PHE A 125 6.03 -2.26 -1.01
N GLN A 126 5.29 -2.80 -1.96
CA GLN A 126 5.24 -2.27 -3.33
C GLN A 126 4.13 -1.24 -3.46
N CYS A 127 4.47 -0.12 -4.07
CA CYS A 127 3.54 0.92 -4.45
C CYS A 127 3.67 1.17 -5.95
N VAL A 128 2.55 1.23 -6.64
CA VAL A 128 2.50 1.51 -8.07
C VAL A 128 2.08 2.94 -8.29
N VAL A 129 2.86 3.67 -9.06
CA VAL A 129 2.60 5.07 -9.36
C VAL A 129 2.26 5.22 -10.83
N GLY A 130 1.01 5.59 -11.10
CA GLY A 130 0.54 5.90 -12.44
C GLY A 130 0.57 7.42 -12.71
N ASN A 131 -0.14 7.85 -13.74
CA ASN A 131 -0.20 9.27 -14.12
C ASN A 131 -0.84 10.15 -13.05
N MET A 132 -1.87 9.65 -12.36
CA MET A 132 -2.68 10.44 -11.45
C MET A 132 -2.77 9.85 -10.05
N ALA A 133 -2.46 8.59 -9.88
CA ALA A 133 -2.72 7.88 -8.64
C ALA A 133 -1.57 6.96 -8.23
N THR A 134 -1.46 6.75 -6.93
CA THR A 134 -0.72 5.65 -6.35
C THR A 134 -1.67 4.50 -6.02
N ALA A 135 -1.18 3.28 -6.07
CA ALA A 135 -1.96 2.09 -5.76
C ALA A 135 -1.13 1.07 -4.98
N VAL A 136 -1.79 0.39 -4.06
CA VAL A 136 -1.22 -0.74 -3.33
C VAL A 136 -2.25 -1.86 -3.34
N ALA A 137 -1.79 -3.06 -3.66
CA ALA A 137 -2.58 -4.28 -3.56
C ALA A 137 -1.87 -5.28 -2.67
N LEU A 138 -2.59 -5.84 -1.72
CA LEU A 138 -2.07 -6.84 -0.78
C LEU A 138 -2.98 -8.06 -0.75
N LYS A 139 -2.37 -9.20 -0.50
CA LYS A 139 -3.07 -10.42 -0.10
C LYS A 139 -2.52 -10.91 1.22
N ALA A 140 -3.34 -11.65 1.95
CA ALA A 140 -2.99 -12.14 3.27
C ALA A 140 -3.90 -13.31 3.67
N ASN A 141 -3.72 -13.79 4.88
CA ASN A 141 -4.59 -14.76 5.51
C ASN A 141 -5.09 -14.22 6.85
N LEU A 142 -6.28 -14.65 7.24
CA LEU A 142 -6.89 -14.30 8.53
C LEU A 142 -6.65 -15.43 9.53
N LYS A 143 -6.21 -15.08 10.74
CA LYS A 143 -5.92 -16.05 11.79
C LYS A 143 -6.52 -15.68 13.14
#